data_ae03dd14bfead91a66556ec8be795a6a
#
_entry.id   ae03dd14bfead91a66556ec8be795a6a
#
_cell.length_a   1.000
_cell.length_b   1.000
_cell.length_c   1.000
_cell.angle_alpha   90.00
_cell.angle_beta   90.00
_cell.angle_gamma   90.00
#
_symmetry.space_group_name_H-M   'P 1'
#
loop_
_entity.id
_entity.type
_entity.pdbx_description
1 polymer ?
#
loop_
_entity_poly.entity_id
_entity_poly.type
_entity_poly.pdbx_seq_one_letter_code
_entity_poly.pdbx_strand_id
1 'polypeptide(L)'
;MSLSPALLADAGAAAAGAHGAGPGPVLAVASALALLGYAWVGLLRAPAAQGDAAVRRSVPPMALAWTAQFVALFIDISGYGLAAPGARFGFAPALSMTIWLVLTVYLIESRFLPLHSVRRVLAWLAAAAVLLAWTFPGESRPLAASPWAPLHWVLGLASYGLFGVAVLHAALMNRAEARLRQRQPGPGGLPLLQLERLTFRFVAAGVGVLSLAIFLGW
;
A
#
# COMPACT_ATOMS: atom_id res chain seq x y z
N MET A 1 41.15 27.23 -7.71
CA MET A 1 41.29 25.79 -7.90
C MET A 1 40.20 25.38 -8.91
N SER A 2 40.58 25.18 -10.18
CA SER A 2 39.65 24.75 -11.24
C SER A 2 39.65 23.21 -11.25
N LEU A 3 38.45 22.60 -11.11
CA LEU A 3 38.25 21.18 -11.24
C LEU A 3 38.64 20.74 -12.68
N SER A 4 39.37 19.63 -12.78
CA SER A 4 39.80 19.09 -14.07
C SER A 4 38.59 18.72 -14.94
N PRO A 5 38.59 19.04 -16.24
CA PRO A 5 37.49 18.66 -17.17
C PRO A 5 37.19 17.17 -17.18
N ALA A 6 38.18 16.31 -16.88
CA ALA A 6 37.99 14.87 -16.76
C ALA A 6 37.07 14.46 -15.56
N LEU A 7 37.18 15.16 -14.42
CA LEU A 7 36.33 14.91 -13.27
C LEU A 7 34.87 15.36 -13.51
N LEU A 8 34.67 16.39 -14.31
CA LEU A 8 33.32 16.84 -14.69
C LEU A 8 32.68 15.90 -15.73
N ALA A 9 33.47 15.34 -16.64
CA ALA A 9 33.02 14.35 -17.61
C ALA A 9 32.64 13.02 -16.93
N ASP A 10 33.43 12.58 -15.95
CA ASP A 10 33.17 11.35 -15.18
C ASP A 10 31.93 11.50 -14.27
N ALA A 11 31.74 12.67 -13.63
CA ALA A 11 30.55 12.97 -12.87
C ALA A 11 29.29 13.04 -13.76
N GLY A 12 29.42 13.60 -14.97
CA GLY A 12 28.35 13.63 -15.96
C GLY A 12 27.96 12.24 -16.50
N ALA A 13 28.95 11.37 -16.75
CA ALA A 13 28.72 10.01 -17.19
C ALA A 13 28.11 9.13 -16.08
N ALA A 14 28.55 9.31 -14.83
CA ALA A 14 27.96 8.64 -13.67
C ALA A 14 26.52 9.09 -13.41
N ALA A 15 26.21 10.38 -13.56
CA ALA A 15 24.85 10.90 -13.46
C ALA A 15 23.93 10.42 -14.59
N ALA A 16 24.43 10.36 -15.84
CA ALA A 16 23.68 9.85 -16.98
C ALA A 16 23.43 8.33 -16.87
N GLY A 17 24.38 7.55 -16.34
CA GLY A 17 24.22 6.12 -16.08
C GLY A 17 23.21 5.80 -14.98
N ALA A 18 23.07 6.68 -13.98
CA ALA A 18 22.10 6.52 -12.89
C ALA A 18 20.64 6.75 -13.33
N HIS A 19 20.41 7.53 -14.39
CA HIS A 19 19.08 7.83 -14.91
C HIS A 19 18.57 6.79 -15.92
N GLY A 20 19.42 5.85 -16.38
CA GLY A 20 19.09 4.86 -17.41
C GLY A 20 18.84 3.44 -16.93
N ALA A 21 19.09 3.12 -15.68
CA ALA A 21 18.86 1.79 -15.15
C ALA A 21 17.35 1.62 -14.84
N GLY A 22 16.61 1.01 -15.77
CA GLY A 22 15.22 0.60 -15.58
C GLY A 22 15.05 -0.29 -14.33
N PRO A 23 13.81 -0.50 -13.90
CA PRO A 23 13.51 -1.38 -12.78
C PRO A 23 14.05 -2.79 -13.07
N GLY A 24 14.68 -3.42 -12.10
CA GLY A 24 15.16 -4.79 -12.25
C GLY A 24 14.04 -5.75 -12.68
N PRO A 25 14.36 -6.85 -13.38
CA PRO A 25 13.35 -7.76 -13.94
C PRO A 25 12.40 -8.34 -12.89
N VAL A 26 12.87 -8.57 -11.67
CA VAL A 26 12.05 -9.09 -10.56
C VAL A 26 11.02 -8.06 -10.11
N LEU A 27 11.44 -6.80 -9.99
CA LEU A 27 10.52 -5.69 -9.65
C LEU A 27 9.46 -5.51 -10.74
N ALA A 28 9.88 -5.58 -12.02
CA ALA A 28 8.97 -5.49 -13.16
C ALA A 28 7.90 -6.59 -13.13
N VAL A 29 8.31 -7.83 -12.94
CA VAL A 29 7.41 -8.98 -12.88
C VAL A 29 6.49 -8.89 -11.66
N ALA A 30 7.02 -8.56 -10.48
CA ALA A 30 6.23 -8.44 -9.27
C ALA A 30 5.16 -7.33 -9.39
N SER A 31 5.53 -6.16 -9.92
CA SER A 31 4.58 -5.06 -10.14
C SER A 31 3.53 -5.41 -11.19
N ALA A 32 3.91 -6.07 -12.28
CA ALA A 32 2.98 -6.52 -13.31
C ALA A 32 1.98 -7.55 -12.75
N LEU A 33 2.44 -8.53 -11.98
CA LEU A 33 1.57 -9.52 -11.34
C LEU A 33 0.60 -8.87 -10.35
N ALA A 34 1.07 -7.90 -9.55
CA ALA A 34 0.22 -7.15 -8.64
C ALA A 34 -0.85 -6.37 -9.41
N LEU A 35 -0.47 -5.62 -10.45
CA LEU A 35 -1.40 -4.85 -11.29
C LEU A 35 -2.45 -5.74 -11.95
N LEU A 36 -2.03 -6.84 -12.60
CA LEU A 36 -2.93 -7.77 -13.27
C LEU A 36 -3.90 -8.43 -12.29
N GLY A 37 -3.40 -8.86 -11.13
CA GLY A 37 -4.22 -9.50 -10.11
C GLY A 37 -5.26 -8.52 -9.51
N TYR A 38 -4.88 -7.29 -9.21
CA TYR A 38 -5.82 -6.28 -8.72
C TYR A 38 -6.82 -5.85 -9.80
N ALA A 39 -6.37 -5.66 -11.04
CA ALA A 39 -7.26 -5.35 -12.16
C ALA A 39 -8.27 -6.48 -12.40
N TRP A 40 -7.83 -7.73 -12.33
CA TRP A 40 -8.71 -8.89 -12.42
C TRP A 40 -9.80 -8.85 -11.33
N VAL A 41 -9.42 -8.65 -10.07
CA VAL A 41 -10.38 -8.54 -8.95
C VAL A 41 -11.31 -7.34 -9.14
N GLY A 42 -10.79 -6.21 -9.61
CA GLY A 42 -11.56 -4.99 -9.88
C GLY A 42 -12.58 -5.15 -11.02
N LEU A 43 -12.25 -5.95 -12.03
CA LEU A 43 -13.11 -6.23 -13.19
C LEU A 43 -14.15 -7.31 -12.91
N LEU A 44 -13.91 -8.22 -11.96
CA LEU A 44 -14.86 -9.27 -11.60
C LEU A 44 -16.19 -8.64 -11.15
N ARG A 45 -17.21 -8.73 -12.00
CA ARG A 45 -18.59 -8.38 -11.65
C ARG A 45 -19.23 -9.62 -11.04
N ALA A 46 -19.48 -9.61 -9.74
CA ALA A 46 -20.32 -10.61 -9.12
C ALA A 46 -21.78 -10.25 -9.36
N PRO A 47 -22.58 -11.11 -10.04
CA PRO A 47 -24.04 -10.98 -10.00
C PRO A 47 -24.50 -11.02 -8.53
N ALA A 48 -25.50 -10.23 -8.18
CA ALA A 48 -26.00 -10.11 -6.80
C ALA A 48 -26.42 -11.47 -6.19
N ALA A 49 -26.81 -12.44 -7.03
CA ALA A 49 -27.21 -13.79 -6.65
C ALA A 49 -26.05 -14.75 -6.30
N GLN A 50 -24.79 -14.40 -6.57
CA GLN A 50 -23.61 -15.26 -6.37
C GLN A 50 -22.63 -14.72 -5.32
N GLY A 51 -23.09 -13.92 -4.35
CA GLY A 51 -22.27 -13.21 -3.40
C GLY A 51 -21.10 -14.02 -2.81
N ASP A 52 -21.38 -15.18 -2.20
CA ASP A 52 -20.36 -15.99 -1.52
C ASP A 52 -19.43 -16.74 -2.49
N ALA A 53 -19.95 -17.25 -3.60
CA ALA A 53 -19.14 -17.97 -4.59
C ALA A 53 -18.16 -17.01 -5.32
N ALA A 54 -18.60 -15.81 -5.66
CA ALA A 54 -17.76 -14.79 -6.28
C ALA A 54 -16.67 -14.28 -5.32
N VAL A 55 -16.98 -14.20 -4.02
CA VAL A 55 -15.99 -13.88 -2.98
C VAL A 55 -14.91 -14.95 -2.92
N ARG A 56 -15.29 -16.21 -2.83
CA ARG A 56 -14.34 -17.34 -2.78
C ARG A 56 -13.42 -17.37 -4.00
N ARG A 57 -13.95 -17.09 -5.21
CA ARG A 57 -13.16 -17.05 -6.45
C ARG A 57 -12.17 -15.87 -6.52
N SER A 58 -12.42 -14.78 -5.83
CA SER A 58 -11.58 -13.59 -5.87
C SER A 58 -10.50 -13.52 -4.77
N VAL A 59 -10.59 -14.38 -3.75
CA VAL A 59 -9.58 -14.43 -2.68
C VAL A 59 -8.20 -14.84 -3.20
N PRO A 60 -8.05 -15.91 -4.01
CA PRO A 60 -6.74 -16.32 -4.51
C PRO A 60 -6.04 -15.23 -5.35
N PRO A 61 -6.68 -14.61 -6.36
CA PRO A 61 -6.01 -13.58 -7.16
C PRO A 61 -5.70 -12.32 -6.35
N MET A 62 -6.54 -11.97 -5.37
CA MET A 62 -6.25 -10.84 -4.49
C MET A 62 -5.08 -11.12 -3.54
N ALA A 63 -4.99 -12.32 -2.99
CA ALA A 63 -3.87 -12.74 -2.15
C ALA A 63 -2.56 -12.80 -2.96
N LEU A 64 -2.60 -13.31 -4.19
CA LEU A 64 -1.45 -13.32 -5.09
C LEU A 64 -0.99 -11.90 -5.42
N ALA A 65 -1.91 -10.99 -5.77
CA ALA A 65 -1.59 -9.59 -6.04
C ALA A 65 -1.01 -8.89 -4.81
N TRP A 66 -1.54 -9.15 -3.62
CA TRP A 66 -1.05 -8.64 -2.35
C TRP A 66 0.38 -9.12 -2.05
N THR A 67 0.67 -10.41 -2.28
CA THR A 67 2.02 -10.98 -2.13
C THR A 67 2.99 -10.39 -3.15
N ALA A 68 2.56 -10.27 -4.41
CA ALA A 68 3.37 -9.66 -5.47
C ALA A 68 3.69 -8.19 -5.18
N GLN A 69 2.72 -7.42 -4.67
CA GLN A 69 2.95 -6.04 -4.22
C GLN A 69 3.93 -5.98 -3.05
N PHE A 70 3.84 -6.91 -2.09
CA PHE A 70 4.83 -7.00 -1.01
C PHE A 70 6.25 -7.21 -1.54
N VAL A 71 6.43 -8.13 -2.49
CA VAL A 71 7.75 -8.37 -3.13
C VAL A 71 8.26 -7.11 -3.81
N ALA A 72 7.40 -6.40 -4.56
CA ALA A 72 7.78 -5.15 -5.21
C ALA A 72 8.20 -4.08 -4.18
N LEU A 73 7.41 -3.88 -3.12
CA LEU A 73 7.73 -2.96 -2.03
C LEU A 73 9.02 -3.33 -1.29
N PHE A 74 9.23 -4.63 -1.04
CA PHE A 74 10.45 -5.12 -0.40
C PHE A 74 11.69 -4.80 -1.23
N ILE A 75 11.64 -5.01 -2.55
CA ILE A 75 12.73 -4.68 -3.48
C ILE A 75 12.98 -3.17 -3.47
N ASP A 76 11.94 -2.35 -3.57
CA ASP A 76 12.07 -0.89 -3.57
C ASP A 76 12.68 -0.36 -2.26
N ILE A 77 12.24 -0.87 -1.11
CA ILE A 77 12.70 -0.41 0.21
C ILE A 77 14.11 -0.95 0.52
N SER A 78 14.41 -2.21 0.16
CA SER A 78 15.70 -2.82 0.44
C SER A 78 16.79 -2.44 -0.57
N GLY A 79 16.39 -1.97 -1.75
CA GLY A 79 17.33 -1.76 -2.87
C GLY A 79 17.88 -3.05 -3.48
N TYR A 80 17.35 -4.21 -3.08
CA TYR A 80 17.85 -5.51 -3.53
C TYR A 80 17.65 -5.71 -5.04
N GLY A 81 18.74 -6.02 -5.75
CA GLY A 81 18.67 -6.25 -7.20
C GLY A 81 18.44 -4.99 -8.04
N LEU A 82 18.55 -3.79 -7.45
CA LEU A 82 18.53 -2.53 -8.17
C LEU A 82 19.95 -2.12 -8.56
N ALA A 83 20.07 -1.43 -9.70
CA ALA A 83 21.37 -0.99 -10.22
C ALA A 83 22.04 0.07 -9.32
N ALA A 84 21.25 0.88 -8.62
CA ALA A 84 21.73 1.84 -7.63
C ALA A 84 21.49 1.31 -6.21
N PRO A 85 22.55 1.19 -5.37
CA PRO A 85 22.38 0.77 -3.99
C PRO A 85 21.63 1.86 -3.18
N GLY A 86 20.69 1.43 -2.35
CA GLY A 86 19.94 2.32 -1.46
C GLY A 86 18.45 2.04 -1.47
N ALA A 87 17.78 2.46 -0.41
CA ALA A 87 16.33 2.40 -0.33
C ALA A 87 15.69 3.47 -1.23
N ARG A 88 14.69 3.10 -2.00
CA ARG A 88 13.89 4.07 -2.74
C ARG A 88 12.78 4.58 -1.85
N PHE A 89 12.82 5.86 -1.54
CA PHE A 89 11.80 6.51 -0.75
C PHE A 89 11.18 7.67 -1.51
N GLY A 90 9.86 7.76 -1.45
CA GLY A 90 9.10 8.83 -2.06
C GLY A 90 7.61 8.71 -1.76
N PHE A 91 6.83 9.68 -2.19
CA PHE A 91 5.39 9.71 -1.97
C PHE A 91 4.68 8.46 -2.53
N ALA A 92 5.00 8.05 -3.75
CA ALA A 92 4.29 6.95 -4.39
C ALA A 92 4.63 5.57 -3.77
N PRO A 93 5.88 5.21 -3.44
CA PRO A 93 6.19 4.03 -2.65
C PRO A 93 5.53 4.04 -1.26
N ALA A 94 5.52 5.19 -0.57
CA ALA A 94 4.86 5.31 0.73
C ALA A 94 3.34 5.12 0.63
N LEU A 95 2.70 5.67 -0.41
CA LEU A 95 1.28 5.45 -0.69
C LEU A 95 1.00 3.97 -1.00
N SER A 96 1.84 3.34 -1.83
CA SER A 96 1.70 1.91 -2.14
C SER A 96 1.80 1.04 -0.89
N MET A 97 2.74 1.33 0.01
CA MET A 97 2.87 0.65 1.30
C MET A 97 1.65 0.87 2.19
N THR A 98 1.13 2.10 2.24
CA THR A 98 -0.08 2.44 3.01
C THR A 98 -1.28 1.62 2.52
N ILE A 99 -1.51 1.58 1.21
CA ILE A 99 -2.61 0.80 0.62
C ILE A 99 -2.40 -0.70 0.84
N TRP A 100 -1.17 -1.20 0.74
CA TRP A 100 -0.85 -2.60 1.06
C TRP A 100 -1.19 -2.96 2.51
N LEU A 101 -0.88 -2.08 3.48
CA LEU A 101 -1.26 -2.27 4.89
C LEU A 101 -2.78 -2.24 5.09
N VAL A 102 -3.49 -1.32 4.44
CA VAL A 102 -4.96 -1.28 4.45
C VAL A 102 -5.55 -2.58 3.91
N LEU A 103 -5.00 -3.10 2.80
CA LEU A 103 -5.39 -4.39 2.24
C LEU A 103 -5.09 -5.56 3.17
N THR A 104 -3.98 -5.51 3.91
CA THR A 104 -3.64 -6.54 4.91
C THR A 104 -4.72 -6.63 5.97
N VAL A 105 -5.11 -5.49 6.55
CA VAL A 105 -6.20 -5.46 7.54
C VAL A 105 -7.52 -5.90 6.90
N TYR A 106 -7.84 -5.42 5.70
CA TYR A 106 -9.03 -5.86 4.97
C TYR A 106 -9.06 -7.38 4.76
N LEU A 107 -7.96 -8.00 4.35
CA LEU A 107 -7.87 -9.45 4.13
C LEU A 107 -8.10 -10.23 5.43
N ILE A 108 -7.59 -9.73 6.56
CA ILE A 108 -7.81 -10.32 7.88
C ILE A 108 -9.29 -10.16 8.28
N GLU A 109 -9.81 -8.94 8.24
CA GLU A 109 -11.18 -8.64 8.69
C GLU A 109 -12.24 -9.29 7.79
N SER A 110 -11.99 -9.40 6.48
CA SER A 110 -12.93 -10.02 5.54
C SER A 110 -13.21 -11.50 5.83
N ARG A 111 -12.44 -12.14 6.71
CA ARG A 111 -12.70 -13.49 7.19
C ARG A 111 -13.77 -13.54 8.27
N PHE A 112 -13.96 -12.44 8.98
CA PHE A 112 -14.88 -12.33 10.10
C PHE A 112 -16.06 -11.39 9.83
N LEU A 113 -15.89 -10.48 8.88
CA LEU A 113 -16.83 -9.40 8.60
C LEU A 113 -17.23 -9.39 7.11
N PRO A 114 -18.52 -9.15 6.77
CA PRO A 114 -19.00 -9.13 5.38
C PRO A 114 -18.61 -7.83 4.65
N LEU A 115 -17.33 -7.63 4.39
CA LEU A 115 -16.75 -6.43 3.76
C LEU A 115 -16.73 -6.50 2.22
N HIS A 116 -17.65 -7.24 1.59
CA HIS A 116 -17.63 -7.50 0.14
C HIS A 116 -17.76 -6.24 -0.72
N SER A 117 -18.46 -5.22 -0.19
CA SER A 117 -18.77 -3.99 -0.94
C SER A 117 -17.54 -3.11 -1.24
N VAL A 118 -16.47 -3.23 -0.45
CA VAL A 118 -15.27 -2.39 -0.61
C VAL A 118 -14.16 -3.06 -1.42
N ARG A 119 -14.25 -4.38 -1.65
CA ARG A 119 -13.20 -5.15 -2.32
C ARG A 119 -12.78 -4.57 -3.66
N ARG A 120 -13.74 -4.22 -4.52
CA ARG A 120 -13.45 -3.64 -5.84
C ARG A 120 -12.76 -2.29 -5.75
N VAL A 121 -13.24 -1.44 -4.83
CA VAL A 121 -12.64 -0.12 -4.61
C VAL A 121 -11.20 -0.28 -4.14
N LEU A 122 -10.95 -1.16 -3.16
CA LEU A 122 -9.61 -1.44 -2.66
C LEU A 122 -8.70 -2.03 -3.74
N ALA A 123 -9.21 -2.94 -4.58
CA ALA A 123 -8.45 -3.50 -5.69
C ALA A 123 -8.01 -2.41 -6.69
N TRP A 124 -8.91 -1.50 -7.06
CA TRP A 124 -8.56 -0.38 -7.94
C TRP A 124 -7.61 0.62 -7.29
N LEU A 125 -7.78 0.92 -6.00
CA LEU A 125 -6.85 1.77 -5.25
C LEU A 125 -5.46 1.14 -5.19
N ALA A 126 -5.38 -0.18 -4.97
CA ALA A 126 -4.11 -0.89 -4.96
C ALA A 126 -3.44 -0.91 -6.34
N ALA A 127 -4.21 -1.18 -7.40
CA ALA A 127 -3.69 -1.11 -8.77
C ALA A 127 -3.13 0.28 -9.08
N ALA A 128 -3.87 1.33 -8.73
CA ALA A 128 -3.42 2.72 -8.92
C ALA A 128 -2.15 3.02 -8.10
N ALA A 129 -2.08 2.56 -6.85
CA ALA A 129 -0.92 2.78 -5.99
C ALA A 129 0.34 2.05 -6.50
N VAL A 130 0.19 0.81 -7.00
CA VAL A 130 1.30 0.06 -7.63
C VAL A 130 1.75 0.75 -8.92
N LEU A 131 0.81 1.20 -9.75
CA LEU A 131 1.13 1.93 -10.98
C LEU A 131 1.85 3.25 -10.69
N LEU A 132 1.41 4.01 -9.69
CA LEU A 132 2.09 5.23 -9.26
C LEU A 132 3.50 4.95 -8.73
N ALA A 133 3.67 3.91 -7.90
CA ALA A 133 4.98 3.54 -7.41
C ALA A 133 5.93 3.08 -8.54
N TRP A 134 5.39 2.42 -9.57
CA TRP A 134 6.13 2.05 -10.77
C TRP A 134 6.56 3.25 -11.59
N THR A 135 5.67 4.23 -11.79
CA THR A 135 5.96 5.44 -12.60
C THR A 135 6.79 6.48 -11.86
N PHE A 136 6.68 6.53 -10.53
CA PHE A 136 7.38 7.46 -9.65
C PHE A 136 8.09 6.70 -8.51
N PRO A 137 9.17 5.97 -8.81
CA PRO A 137 9.82 5.07 -7.83
C PRO A 137 10.47 5.78 -6.64
N GLY A 138 10.47 7.10 -6.62
CA GLY A 138 11.13 7.88 -5.59
C GLY A 138 12.64 7.99 -5.79
N GLU A 139 13.30 8.69 -4.86
CA GLU A 139 14.74 8.89 -4.87
C GLU A 139 15.45 7.78 -4.11
N SER A 140 16.59 7.33 -4.64
CA SER A 140 17.48 6.41 -3.92
C SER A 140 18.18 7.17 -2.81
N ARG A 141 17.99 6.74 -1.56
CA ARG A 141 18.65 7.31 -0.40
C ARG A 141 19.56 6.28 0.25
N PRO A 142 20.76 6.69 0.71
CA PRO A 142 21.64 5.82 1.48
C PRO A 142 20.88 5.29 2.71
N LEU A 143 21.10 4.03 3.06
CA LEU A 143 20.59 3.48 4.31
C LEU A 143 21.15 4.30 5.47
N ALA A 144 20.29 4.75 6.39
CA ALA A 144 20.71 5.53 7.52
C ALA A 144 21.69 4.75 8.42
N ALA A 145 22.71 5.41 8.91
CA ALA A 145 23.74 4.82 9.76
C ALA A 145 23.22 4.38 11.16
N SER A 146 22.05 4.85 11.57
CA SER A 146 21.45 4.49 12.86
C SER A 146 20.80 3.11 12.82
N PRO A 147 21.09 2.20 13.77
CA PRO A 147 20.45 0.89 13.85
C PRO A 147 18.94 0.96 14.10
N TRP A 148 18.43 2.09 14.61
CA TRP A 148 17.01 2.33 14.88
C TRP A 148 16.22 2.91 13.70
N ALA A 149 16.90 3.41 12.67
CA ALA A 149 16.26 4.02 11.51
C ALA A 149 15.27 3.09 10.79
N PRO A 150 15.56 1.80 10.54
CA PRO A 150 14.59 0.90 9.92
C PRO A 150 13.31 0.74 10.74
N LEU A 151 13.45 0.65 12.08
CA LEU A 151 12.30 0.53 12.97
C LEU A 151 11.46 1.82 12.99
N HIS A 152 12.10 2.99 13.05
CA HIS A 152 11.41 4.28 12.92
C HIS A 152 10.59 4.36 11.63
N TRP A 153 11.15 3.98 10.50
CA TRP A 153 10.45 3.99 9.20
C TRP A 153 9.29 3.02 9.15
N VAL A 154 9.49 1.79 9.63
CA VAL A 154 8.41 0.78 9.70
C VAL A 154 7.25 1.26 10.55
N LEU A 155 7.53 1.83 11.72
CA LEU A 155 6.51 2.38 12.60
C LEU A 155 5.79 3.58 11.97
N GLY A 156 6.54 4.50 11.33
CA GLY A 156 5.94 5.62 10.61
C GLY A 156 4.98 5.15 9.52
N LEU A 157 5.41 4.21 8.66
CA LEU A 157 4.56 3.65 7.61
C LEU A 157 3.38 2.86 8.17
N ALA A 158 3.58 2.09 9.25
CA ALA A 158 2.50 1.36 9.92
C ALA A 158 1.43 2.31 10.47
N SER A 159 1.80 3.48 11.01
CA SER A 159 0.84 4.48 11.47
C SER A 159 -0.04 5.00 10.33
N TYR A 160 0.52 5.27 9.16
CA TYR A 160 -0.27 5.64 7.98
C TYR A 160 -1.24 4.53 7.55
N GLY A 161 -0.80 3.26 7.60
CA GLY A 161 -1.68 2.11 7.34
C GLY A 161 -2.87 2.06 8.31
N LEU A 162 -2.62 2.24 9.62
CA LEU A 162 -3.67 2.25 10.64
C LEU A 162 -4.65 3.41 10.44
N PHE A 163 -4.18 4.61 10.12
CA PHE A 163 -5.05 5.74 9.78
C PHE A 163 -5.83 5.48 8.48
N GLY A 164 -5.21 4.86 7.47
CA GLY A 164 -5.88 4.46 6.24
C GLY A 164 -7.03 3.49 6.51
N VAL A 165 -6.84 2.51 7.41
CA VAL A 165 -7.91 1.60 7.86
C VAL A 165 -9.01 2.35 8.61
N ALA A 166 -8.66 3.29 9.49
CA ALA A 166 -9.65 4.13 10.17
C ALA A 166 -10.52 4.92 9.17
N VAL A 167 -9.90 5.50 8.14
CA VAL A 167 -10.62 6.19 7.05
C VAL A 167 -11.55 5.24 6.30
N LEU A 168 -11.11 4.00 6.02
CA LEU A 168 -11.96 2.98 5.40
C LEU A 168 -13.21 2.69 6.26
N HIS A 169 -13.03 2.46 7.56
CA HIS A 169 -14.15 2.20 8.47
C HIS A 169 -15.09 3.40 8.61
N ALA A 170 -14.54 4.62 8.68
CA ALA A 170 -15.34 5.84 8.68
C ALA A 170 -16.15 5.99 7.37
N ALA A 171 -15.58 5.69 6.23
CA ALA A 171 -16.30 5.70 4.96
C ALA A 171 -17.41 4.64 4.91
N LEU A 172 -17.18 3.45 5.47
CA LEU A 172 -18.20 2.41 5.59
C LEU A 172 -19.33 2.85 6.53
N MET A 173 -19.00 3.48 7.67
CA MET A 173 -19.97 4.03 8.62
C MET A 173 -20.85 5.09 7.95
N ASN A 174 -20.26 6.07 7.26
CA ASN A 174 -21.00 7.09 6.53
C ASN A 174 -21.93 6.50 5.46
N ARG A 175 -21.50 5.44 4.76
CA ARG A 175 -22.35 4.74 3.78
C ARG A 175 -23.51 4.00 4.47
N ALA A 176 -23.25 3.35 5.60
CA ALA A 176 -24.28 2.65 6.37
C ALA A 176 -25.32 3.65 6.90
N GLU A 177 -24.89 4.78 7.43
CA GLU A 177 -25.76 5.85 7.90
C GLU A 177 -26.62 6.44 6.77
N ALA A 178 -26.03 6.73 5.61
CA ALA A 178 -26.76 7.24 4.45
C ALA A 178 -27.87 6.27 3.99
N ARG A 179 -27.61 4.95 4.01
CA ARG A 179 -28.62 3.94 3.68
C ARG A 179 -29.76 3.91 4.69
N LEU A 180 -29.46 4.01 5.98
CA LEU A 180 -30.48 4.07 7.02
C LEU A 180 -31.38 5.30 6.85
N ARG A 181 -30.82 6.47 6.57
CA ARG A 181 -31.59 7.69 6.29
C ARG A 181 -32.51 7.53 5.07
N GLN A 182 -32.07 6.80 4.03
CA GLN A 182 -32.85 6.53 2.83
C GLN A 182 -33.84 5.36 3.00
N ARG A 183 -33.94 4.74 4.18
CA ARG A 183 -34.79 3.57 4.46
C ARG A 183 -34.58 2.43 3.48
N GLN A 184 -33.39 2.31 2.89
CA GLN A 184 -33.08 1.24 1.96
C GLN A 184 -32.75 -0.04 2.74
N PRO A 185 -33.44 -1.18 2.44
CA PRO A 185 -33.06 -2.46 3.01
C PRO A 185 -31.67 -2.82 2.50
N GLY A 186 -30.67 -2.79 3.39
CA GLY A 186 -29.30 -3.19 3.05
C GLY A 186 -29.12 -4.69 3.27
N PRO A 187 -28.35 -5.41 2.41
CA PRO A 187 -27.85 -6.72 2.79
C PRO A 187 -27.03 -6.55 4.07
N GLY A 188 -27.25 -7.41 5.06
CA GLY A 188 -26.71 -7.36 6.42
C GLY A 188 -25.34 -6.69 6.54
N GLY A 189 -25.34 -5.40 6.84
CA GLY A 189 -24.13 -4.60 7.05
C GLY A 189 -23.68 -4.70 8.50
N LEU A 190 -22.43 -4.33 8.75
CA LEU A 190 -21.92 -4.21 10.11
C LEU A 190 -22.76 -3.19 10.89
N PRO A 191 -23.07 -3.47 12.17
CA PRO A 191 -23.71 -2.49 13.03
C PRO A 191 -22.89 -1.19 13.11
N LEU A 192 -23.55 -0.04 13.02
CA LEU A 192 -22.88 1.28 13.07
C LEU A 192 -21.93 1.40 14.26
N LEU A 193 -22.37 0.95 15.45
CA LEU A 193 -21.55 0.95 16.66
C LEU A 193 -20.27 0.12 16.55
N GLN A 194 -20.29 -0.96 15.76
CA GLN A 194 -19.09 -1.77 15.53
C GLN A 194 -18.09 -1.05 14.61
N LEU A 195 -18.57 -0.40 13.55
CA LEU A 195 -17.75 0.41 12.65
C LEU A 195 -17.15 1.61 13.39
N GLU A 196 -17.93 2.29 14.21
CA GLU A 196 -17.46 3.39 15.05
C GLU A 196 -16.35 2.92 16.00
N ARG A 197 -16.59 1.83 16.75
CA ARG A 197 -15.60 1.27 17.67
C ARG A 197 -14.30 0.87 16.96
N LEU A 198 -14.39 0.27 15.78
CA LEU A 198 -13.22 -0.09 14.97
C LEU A 198 -12.46 1.16 14.51
N THR A 199 -13.17 2.19 14.03
CA THR A 199 -12.57 3.46 13.63
C THR A 199 -11.74 4.05 14.76
N PHE A 200 -12.31 4.19 15.96
CA PHE A 200 -11.59 4.76 17.11
C PHE A 200 -10.42 3.88 17.56
N ARG A 201 -10.55 2.56 17.51
CA ARG A 201 -9.44 1.64 17.83
C ARG A 201 -8.27 1.80 16.88
N PHE A 202 -8.53 1.92 15.57
CA PHE A 202 -7.48 2.12 14.58
C PHE A 202 -6.84 3.50 14.70
N VAL A 203 -7.61 4.54 15.00
CA VAL A 203 -7.07 5.89 15.29
C VAL A 203 -6.17 5.84 16.52
N ALA A 204 -6.63 5.27 17.63
CA ALA A 204 -5.85 5.17 18.86
C ALA A 204 -4.56 4.37 18.66
N ALA A 205 -4.64 3.23 17.96
CA ALA A 205 -3.46 2.44 17.62
C ALA A 205 -2.49 3.22 16.71
N GLY A 206 -3.01 3.94 15.70
CA GLY A 206 -2.24 4.78 14.81
C GLY A 206 -1.49 5.90 15.55
N VAL A 207 -2.17 6.59 16.47
CA VAL A 207 -1.55 7.62 17.31
C VAL A 207 -0.47 7.00 18.21
N GLY A 208 -0.72 5.85 18.84
CA GLY A 208 0.26 5.17 19.69
C GLY A 208 1.53 4.77 18.90
N VAL A 209 1.34 4.16 17.72
CA VAL A 209 2.47 3.77 16.85
C VAL A 209 3.22 4.99 16.32
N LEU A 210 2.52 6.07 15.94
CA LEU A 210 3.14 7.31 15.50
C LEU A 210 3.96 7.96 16.63
N SER A 211 3.41 7.99 17.85
CA SER A 211 4.13 8.54 19.02
C SER A 211 5.40 7.75 19.29
N LEU A 212 5.35 6.42 19.18
CA LEU A 212 6.53 5.57 19.33
C LEU A 212 7.55 5.83 18.20
N ALA A 213 7.08 6.00 16.96
CA ALA A 213 7.96 6.36 15.83
C ALA A 213 8.68 7.68 16.08
N ILE A 214 7.96 8.71 16.53
CA ILE A 214 8.55 10.03 16.86
C ILE A 214 9.60 9.88 17.97
N PHE A 215 9.28 9.13 19.04
CA PHE A 215 10.20 8.91 20.14
C PHE A 215 11.50 8.21 19.71
N LEU A 216 11.42 7.26 18.77
CA LEU A 216 12.60 6.56 18.23
C LEU A 216 13.38 7.38 17.20
N GLY A 217 12.78 8.41 16.64
CA GLY A 217 13.42 9.31 15.66
C GLY A 217 14.17 10.50 16.27
N TRP A 218 14.04 10.69 17.58
CA TRP A 218 14.81 11.65 18.37
C TRP A 218 16.13 11.01 18.84
#